data_52525109faa7d0d80cc3a745670c17a9
#
_entry.id   52525109faa7d0d80cc3a745670c17a9
#
_cell.length_a   1.000
_cell.length_b   1.000
_cell.length_c   1.000
_cell.angle_alpha   90.00
_cell.angle_beta   90.00
_cell.angle_gamma   90.00
#
_symmetry.space_group_name_H-M   'P 1'
#
loop_
_entity.id
_entity.type
_entity.pdbx_description
1 polymer ?
#
loop_
_entity_poly.entity_id
_entity_poly.type
_entity_poly.pdbx_seq_one_letter_code
_entity_poly.pdbx_strand_id
1 'polypeptide(L)'
;MRTSNNPQFNRYYEIHCKHLKLKGLQPKTIDAYSRAMRRIGDYFDFKVDALSSDQLLDYFHDLLDRLSWSAVKLDLYGLKFFYTHVLNRTWVDVKLIKPPKTKRIPNIITPDEVQVLVMTTRKLSYRVLFFTLYSMGLRISEGLRLEVGDIDADRMRVHIRDAKGNKDRFVPLPVNTYEVLRRFWRIHRHPSFIFPNRKRGLKLAHLATSSFA
;
A
#
# COMPACT_ATOMS: atom_id res chain seq x y z
N MET A 1 -1.84 -10.56 17.28
CA MET A 1 -0.87 -11.47 16.66
C MET A 1 -1.24 -12.89 17.08
N ARG A 2 -1.62 -13.77 16.15
CA ARG A 2 -1.66 -15.20 16.49
C ARG A 2 -0.21 -15.66 16.53
N THR A 3 0.34 -15.83 17.71
CA THR A 3 1.62 -16.52 17.94
C THR A 3 1.38 -17.99 17.67
N SER A 4 2.18 -18.59 16.79
CA SER A 4 2.13 -20.04 16.59
C SER A 4 2.62 -20.73 17.88
N ASN A 5 2.10 -21.93 18.18
CA ASN A 5 2.62 -22.73 19.28
C ASN A 5 3.98 -23.36 18.97
N ASN A 6 4.60 -23.02 17.82
CA ASN A 6 5.91 -23.54 17.41
C ASN A 6 7.01 -22.50 17.72
N PRO A 7 7.84 -22.72 18.77
CA PRO A 7 8.88 -21.76 19.18
C PRO A 7 9.94 -21.54 18.09
N GLN A 8 10.27 -22.55 17.29
CA GLN A 8 11.25 -22.47 16.22
C GLN A 8 10.76 -21.58 15.09
N PHE A 9 9.51 -21.71 14.67
CA PHE A 9 8.90 -20.85 13.67
C PHE A 9 8.86 -19.39 14.13
N ASN A 10 8.48 -19.14 15.39
CA ASN A 10 8.46 -17.79 15.95
C ASN A 10 9.85 -17.15 15.91
N ARG A 11 10.90 -17.90 16.27
CA ARG A 11 12.29 -17.43 16.15
C ARG A 11 12.66 -17.10 14.70
N TYR A 12 12.34 -17.97 13.76
CA TYR A 12 12.58 -17.71 12.32
C TYR A 12 11.83 -16.48 11.83
N TYR A 13 10.59 -16.32 12.23
CA TYR A 13 9.77 -15.16 11.86
C TYR A 13 10.35 -13.85 12.39
N GLU A 14 10.82 -13.82 13.63
CA GLU A 14 11.47 -12.64 14.20
C GLU A 14 12.77 -12.29 13.48
N ILE A 15 13.61 -13.29 13.20
CA ILE A 15 14.86 -13.10 12.44
C ILE A 15 14.54 -12.56 11.05
N HIS A 16 13.54 -13.13 10.36
CA HIS A 16 13.07 -12.68 9.06
C HIS A 16 12.68 -11.20 9.09
N CYS A 17 11.86 -10.80 10.05
CA CYS A 17 11.46 -9.39 10.21
C CYS A 17 12.65 -8.46 10.48
N LYS A 18 13.65 -8.90 11.26
CA LYS A 18 14.88 -8.15 11.51
C LYS A 18 15.68 -7.95 10.22
N HIS A 19 15.90 -9.00 9.44
CA HIS A 19 16.62 -8.93 8.15
C HIS A 19 15.90 -8.02 7.15
N LEU A 20 14.57 -8.07 7.06
CA LEU A 20 13.79 -7.17 6.19
C LEU A 20 13.98 -5.69 6.55
N LYS A 21 14.02 -5.39 7.87
CA LYS A 21 14.30 -4.03 8.36
C LYS A 21 15.73 -3.59 8.05
N LEU A 22 16.71 -4.43 8.32
CA LEU A 22 18.13 -4.14 8.07
C LEU A 22 18.42 -3.93 6.57
N LYS A 23 17.63 -4.57 5.68
CA LYS A 23 17.72 -4.34 4.24
C LYS A 23 17.11 -3.00 3.79
N GLY A 24 16.54 -2.22 4.70
CA GLY A 24 15.94 -0.92 4.40
C GLY A 24 14.65 -1.00 3.58
N LEU A 25 13.92 -2.12 3.65
CA LEU A 25 12.69 -2.26 2.91
C LEU A 25 11.58 -1.39 3.48
N GLN A 26 10.71 -0.91 2.60
CA GLN A 26 9.55 -0.11 2.99
C GLN A 26 8.59 -0.92 3.89
N PRO A 27 7.93 -0.29 4.90
CA PRO A 27 7.03 -0.98 5.84
C PRO A 27 5.97 -1.85 5.17
N LYS A 28 5.39 -1.40 4.05
CA LYS A 28 4.42 -2.19 3.27
C LYS A 28 5.02 -3.47 2.66
N THR A 29 6.28 -3.41 2.24
CA THR A 29 6.99 -4.58 1.71
C THR A 29 7.32 -5.56 2.84
N ILE A 30 7.77 -5.04 4.00
CA ILE A 30 8.01 -5.84 5.19
C ILE A 30 6.73 -6.59 5.59
N ASP A 31 5.60 -5.87 5.66
CA ASP A 31 4.31 -6.49 6.00
C ASP A 31 3.88 -7.55 4.98
N ALA A 32 4.07 -7.31 3.67
CA ALA A 32 3.75 -8.28 2.63
C ALA A 32 4.59 -9.55 2.76
N TYR A 33 5.90 -9.44 2.95
CA TYR A 33 6.80 -10.59 3.11
C TYR A 33 6.56 -11.32 4.43
N SER A 34 6.24 -10.60 5.50
CA SER A 34 5.86 -11.20 6.77
C SER A 34 4.53 -11.98 6.69
N ARG A 35 3.58 -11.52 5.86
CA ARG A 35 2.34 -12.28 5.58
C ARG A 35 2.62 -13.56 4.80
N ALA A 36 3.56 -13.54 3.85
CA ALA A 36 3.98 -14.72 3.12
C ALA A 36 4.49 -15.80 4.09
N MET A 37 5.34 -15.40 5.05
CA MET A 37 5.85 -16.33 6.07
C MET A 37 4.74 -16.93 6.93
N ARG A 38 3.73 -16.14 7.32
CA ARG A 38 2.59 -16.66 8.08
C ARG A 38 1.78 -17.66 7.27
N ARG A 39 1.48 -17.37 5.98
CA ARG A 39 0.70 -18.25 5.11
C ARG A 39 1.37 -19.60 4.91
N ILE A 40 2.67 -19.62 4.63
CA ILE A 40 3.38 -20.90 4.46
C ILE A 40 3.49 -21.64 5.79
N GLY A 41 3.64 -20.92 6.92
CA GLY A 41 3.58 -21.51 8.25
C GLY A 41 2.24 -22.19 8.51
N ASP A 42 1.13 -21.50 8.25
CA ASP A 42 -0.23 -22.04 8.41
C ASP A 42 -0.48 -23.24 7.47
N TYR A 43 0.12 -23.27 6.28
CA TYR A 43 -0.06 -24.36 5.30
C TYR A 43 0.70 -25.63 5.68
N PHE A 44 1.91 -25.51 6.24
CA PHE A 44 2.79 -26.63 6.58
C PHE A 44 2.93 -26.87 8.09
N ASP A 45 1.93 -26.52 8.89
CA ASP A 45 1.94 -26.69 10.35
C ASP A 45 3.23 -26.14 10.99
N PHE A 46 3.69 -24.99 10.49
CA PHE A 46 4.90 -24.28 10.92
C PHE A 46 6.23 -24.99 10.68
N LYS A 47 6.25 -26.09 9.92
CA LYS A 47 7.47 -26.80 9.52
C LYS A 47 7.97 -26.27 8.17
N VAL A 48 8.65 -25.11 8.20
CA VAL A 48 9.02 -24.38 6.98
C VAL A 48 10.50 -24.48 6.59
N ASP A 49 11.30 -25.13 7.39
CA ASP A 49 12.77 -25.18 7.25
C ASP A 49 13.29 -26.33 6.39
N ALA A 50 12.48 -27.32 6.07
CA ALA A 50 12.88 -28.49 5.31
C ALA A 50 11.91 -28.86 4.17
N LEU A 51 11.29 -27.86 3.54
CA LEU A 51 10.37 -28.10 2.44
C LEU A 51 11.12 -28.52 1.17
N SER A 52 10.58 -29.54 0.49
CA SER A 52 11.07 -30.00 -0.82
C SER A 52 10.61 -29.07 -1.95
N SER A 53 11.22 -29.21 -3.13
CA SER A 53 10.81 -28.51 -4.34
C SER A 53 9.36 -28.80 -4.71
N ASP A 54 8.94 -30.06 -4.58
CA ASP A 54 7.59 -30.48 -4.93
C ASP A 54 6.56 -29.90 -3.96
N GLN A 55 6.86 -29.91 -2.66
CA GLN A 55 6.01 -29.26 -1.66
C GLN A 55 5.84 -27.75 -1.91
N LEU A 56 6.91 -27.07 -2.31
CA LEU A 56 6.82 -25.64 -2.68
C LEU A 56 6.02 -25.45 -3.97
N LEU A 57 6.15 -26.35 -4.94
CA LEU A 57 5.38 -26.31 -6.19
C LEU A 57 3.88 -26.47 -5.90
N ASP A 58 3.50 -27.45 -5.11
CA ASP A 58 2.12 -27.71 -4.70
C ASP A 58 1.54 -26.50 -3.92
N TYR A 59 2.31 -25.96 -2.98
CA TYR A 59 1.92 -24.77 -2.24
C TYR A 59 1.62 -23.55 -3.16
N PHE A 60 2.49 -23.29 -4.13
CA PHE A 60 2.28 -22.17 -5.05
C PHE A 60 1.15 -22.43 -6.04
N HIS A 61 0.94 -23.68 -6.42
CA HIS A 61 -0.23 -24.07 -7.23
C HIS A 61 -1.53 -23.75 -6.48
N ASP A 62 -1.69 -24.26 -5.27
CA ASP A 62 -2.88 -24.01 -4.43
C ASP A 62 -3.08 -22.50 -4.12
N LEU A 63 -1.97 -21.77 -4.01
CA LEU A 63 -2.02 -20.36 -3.75
C LEU A 63 -2.55 -19.55 -4.94
N LEU A 64 -2.27 -19.99 -6.17
CA LEU A 64 -2.78 -19.39 -7.41
C LEU A 64 -4.30 -19.51 -7.55
N ASP A 65 -4.91 -20.56 -6.99
CA ASP A 65 -6.36 -20.72 -6.98
C ASP A 65 -7.06 -19.73 -6.03
N ARG A 66 -6.35 -19.24 -5.01
CA ARG A 66 -6.90 -18.39 -3.95
C ARG A 66 -6.49 -16.92 -4.06
N LEU A 67 -5.37 -16.64 -4.67
CA LEU A 67 -4.78 -15.29 -4.72
C LEU A 67 -4.46 -14.87 -6.15
N SER A 68 -4.41 -13.55 -6.36
CA SER A 68 -3.94 -13.01 -7.63
C SER A 68 -2.46 -13.36 -7.86
N TRP A 69 -2.08 -13.51 -9.13
CA TRP A 69 -0.70 -13.78 -9.52
C TRP A 69 0.30 -12.77 -8.91
N SER A 70 -0.09 -11.50 -8.79
CA SER A 70 0.75 -10.47 -8.17
C SER A 70 0.97 -10.71 -6.68
N ALA A 71 -0.02 -11.23 -5.95
CA ALA A 71 0.10 -11.58 -4.55
C ALA A 71 0.99 -12.82 -4.38
N VAL A 72 0.79 -13.85 -5.21
CA VAL A 72 1.63 -15.06 -5.21
C VAL A 72 3.09 -14.72 -5.49
N LYS A 73 3.35 -13.79 -6.42
CA LYS A 73 4.71 -13.30 -6.68
C LYS A 73 5.36 -12.62 -5.47
N LEU A 74 4.58 -11.87 -4.68
CA LEU A 74 5.09 -11.28 -3.43
C LEU A 74 5.43 -12.36 -2.41
N ASP A 75 4.63 -13.41 -2.32
CA ASP A 75 4.90 -14.56 -1.45
C ASP A 75 6.17 -15.29 -1.88
N LEU A 76 6.34 -15.53 -3.19
CA LEU A 76 7.56 -16.13 -3.72
C LEU A 76 8.81 -15.34 -3.31
N TYR A 77 8.79 -14.01 -3.48
CA TYR A 77 9.94 -13.18 -3.08
C TYR A 77 10.16 -13.15 -1.58
N GLY A 78 9.08 -13.13 -0.79
CA GLY A 78 9.17 -13.19 0.67
C GLY A 78 9.80 -14.49 1.15
N LEU A 79 9.41 -15.62 0.57
CA LEU A 79 9.97 -16.95 0.89
C LEU A 79 11.39 -17.10 0.37
N LYS A 80 11.68 -16.65 -0.86
CA LYS A 80 13.05 -16.61 -1.37
C LYS A 80 13.97 -15.84 -0.44
N PHE A 81 13.52 -14.69 0.06
CA PHE A 81 14.27 -13.91 1.02
C PHE A 81 14.51 -14.67 2.33
N PHE A 82 13.48 -15.37 2.83
CA PHE A 82 13.57 -16.18 4.05
C PHE A 82 14.60 -17.31 3.91
N TYR A 83 14.48 -18.13 2.85
CA TYR A 83 15.42 -19.22 2.63
C TYR A 83 16.86 -18.74 2.49
N THR A 84 17.06 -17.65 1.74
CA THR A 84 18.40 -17.10 1.49
C THR A 84 19.04 -16.48 2.72
N HIS A 85 18.28 -15.68 3.51
CA HIS A 85 18.86 -14.83 4.56
C HIS A 85 18.62 -15.34 5.98
N VAL A 86 17.63 -16.21 6.21
CA VAL A 86 17.35 -16.76 7.54
C VAL A 86 17.84 -18.19 7.66
N LEU A 87 17.56 -19.03 6.67
CA LEU A 87 18.00 -20.42 6.66
C LEU A 87 19.40 -20.59 6.06
N ASN A 88 19.96 -19.56 5.39
CA ASN A 88 21.22 -19.62 4.64
C ASN A 88 21.26 -20.80 3.63
N ARG A 89 20.12 -21.05 2.98
CA ARG A 89 19.97 -22.12 1.98
C ARG A 89 19.79 -21.53 0.60
N THR A 90 20.28 -22.26 -0.42
CA THR A 90 20.00 -21.92 -1.81
C THR A 90 18.50 -22.05 -2.07
N TRP A 91 17.90 -21.00 -2.67
CA TRP A 91 16.50 -21.04 -3.05
C TRP A 91 16.29 -22.02 -4.19
N VAL A 92 15.32 -22.89 -4.03
CA VAL A 92 14.84 -23.74 -5.14
C VAL A 92 14.05 -22.84 -6.09
N ASP A 93 14.46 -22.80 -7.36
CA ASP A 93 13.85 -21.88 -8.34
C ASP A 93 12.48 -22.42 -8.81
N VAL A 94 11.44 -22.09 -8.06
CA VAL A 94 10.06 -22.33 -8.48
C VAL A 94 9.74 -21.34 -9.61
N LYS A 95 9.76 -21.83 -10.85
CA LYS A 95 9.50 -21.02 -12.06
C LYS A 95 8.02 -20.66 -12.17
N LEU A 96 7.62 -19.53 -11.59
CA LEU A 96 6.31 -18.97 -11.85
C LEU A 96 6.30 -18.25 -13.20
N ILE A 97 5.60 -18.85 -14.16
CA ILE A 97 5.42 -18.26 -15.49
C ILE A 97 4.35 -17.17 -15.39
N LYS A 98 4.74 -15.95 -15.69
CA LYS A 98 3.82 -14.81 -15.68
C LYS A 98 2.76 -14.98 -16.75
N PRO A 99 1.45 -14.96 -16.41
CA PRO A 99 0.40 -14.99 -17.41
C PRO A 99 0.49 -13.76 -18.35
N PRO A 100 0.11 -13.91 -19.62
CA PRO A 100 0.10 -12.80 -20.55
C PRO A 100 -0.74 -11.65 -20.01
N LYS A 101 -0.19 -10.44 -20.10
CA LYS A 101 -0.90 -9.23 -19.64
C LYS A 101 -2.07 -8.96 -20.59
N THR A 102 -3.27 -9.17 -20.16
CA THR A 102 -4.45 -8.58 -20.80
C THR A 102 -4.40 -7.06 -20.58
N LYS A 103 -4.09 -6.31 -21.63
CA LYS A 103 -4.21 -4.84 -21.62
C LYS A 103 -5.70 -4.50 -21.68
N ARG A 104 -6.34 -4.38 -20.54
CA ARG A 104 -7.69 -3.78 -20.48
C ARG A 104 -7.52 -2.27 -20.46
N ILE A 105 -8.18 -1.58 -21.35
CA ILE A 105 -8.31 -0.12 -21.32
C ILE A 105 -9.17 0.19 -20.08
N PRO A 106 -8.67 0.97 -19.10
CA PRO A 106 -9.49 1.35 -17.95
C PRO A 106 -10.66 2.22 -18.42
N ASN A 107 -11.81 2.08 -17.80
CA ASN A 107 -12.92 3.02 -18.00
C ASN A 107 -12.45 4.39 -17.48
N ILE A 108 -12.36 5.35 -18.39
CA ILE A 108 -11.98 6.73 -18.06
C ILE A 108 -13.26 7.50 -17.76
N ILE A 109 -13.32 8.08 -16.58
CA ILE A 109 -14.46 8.89 -16.15
C ILE A 109 -14.40 10.23 -16.89
N THR A 110 -15.50 10.66 -17.48
CA THR A 110 -15.62 11.96 -18.16
C THR A 110 -15.65 13.12 -17.17
N PRO A 111 -15.32 14.35 -17.60
CA PRO A 111 -15.43 15.54 -16.75
C PRO A 111 -16.84 15.72 -16.13
N ASP A 112 -17.89 15.44 -16.87
CA ASP A 112 -19.28 15.55 -16.41
C ASP A 112 -19.58 14.52 -15.31
N GLU A 113 -19.14 13.27 -15.47
CA GLU A 113 -19.26 12.24 -14.44
C GLU A 113 -18.50 12.60 -13.17
N VAL A 114 -17.31 13.20 -13.29
CA VAL A 114 -16.55 13.71 -12.13
C VAL A 114 -17.31 14.85 -11.44
N GLN A 115 -17.91 15.75 -12.20
CA GLN A 115 -18.74 16.83 -11.63
C GLN A 115 -19.92 16.26 -10.86
N VAL A 116 -20.65 15.32 -11.43
CA VAL A 116 -21.75 14.62 -10.76
C VAL A 116 -21.27 13.93 -9.48
N LEU A 117 -20.14 13.19 -9.54
CA LEU A 117 -19.56 12.52 -8.38
C LEU A 117 -19.26 13.51 -7.24
N VAL A 118 -18.61 14.64 -7.58
CA VAL A 118 -18.26 15.67 -6.60
C VAL A 118 -19.52 16.31 -6.02
N MET A 119 -20.51 16.64 -6.83
CA MET A 119 -21.74 17.32 -6.39
C MET A 119 -22.63 16.43 -5.53
N THR A 120 -22.74 15.14 -5.86
CA THR A 120 -23.59 14.17 -5.13
C THR A 120 -22.93 13.66 -3.85
N THR A 121 -21.61 13.87 -3.67
CA THR A 121 -20.90 13.43 -2.47
C THR A 121 -21.36 14.22 -1.25
N ARG A 122 -22.04 13.58 -0.30
CA ARG A 122 -22.65 14.23 0.88
C ARG A 122 -21.61 14.77 1.87
N LYS A 123 -20.53 14.03 2.13
CA LYS A 123 -19.50 14.43 3.09
C LYS A 123 -18.54 15.45 2.46
N LEU A 124 -18.49 16.66 3.02
CA LEU A 124 -17.66 17.73 2.52
C LEU A 124 -16.18 17.35 2.37
N SER A 125 -15.62 16.61 3.35
CA SER A 125 -14.22 16.17 3.30
C SER A 125 -13.92 15.27 2.09
N TYR A 126 -14.84 14.36 1.75
CA TYR A 126 -14.67 13.50 0.56
C TYR A 126 -14.91 14.29 -0.74
N ARG A 127 -15.89 15.19 -0.74
CA ARG A 127 -16.12 16.07 -1.89
C ARG A 127 -14.88 16.89 -2.24
N VAL A 128 -14.28 17.54 -1.23
CA VAL A 128 -13.06 18.32 -1.42
C VAL A 128 -11.88 17.43 -1.81
N LEU A 129 -11.76 16.25 -1.20
CA LEU A 129 -10.71 15.29 -1.57
C LEU A 129 -10.82 14.86 -3.03
N PHE A 130 -11.99 14.42 -3.49
CA PHE A 130 -12.18 13.97 -4.88
C PHE A 130 -11.90 15.09 -5.88
N PHE A 131 -12.39 16.31 -5.60
CA PHE A 131 -12.08 17.48 -6.40
C PHE A 131 -10.56 17.74 -6.46
N THR A 132 -9.87 17.67 -5.32
CA THR A 132 -8.42 17.86 -5.22
C THR A 132 -7.64 16.81 -5.99
N LEU A 133 -8.03 15.52 -5.86
CA LEU A 133 -7.38 14.43 -6.57
C LEU A 133 -7.51 14.59 -8.09
N TYR A 134 -8.71 14.95 -8.56
CA TYR A 134 -8.97 15.13 -9.97
C TYR A 134 -8.24 16.35 -10.55
N SER A 135 -8.36 17.51 -9.90
CA SER A 135 -7.81 18.77 -10.40
C SER A 135 -6.27 18.80 -10.46
N MET A 136 -5.60 18.05 -9.59
CA MET A 136 -4.13 18.01 -9.54
C MET A 136 -3.53 16.66 -10.01
N GLY A 137 -4.34 15.72 -10.43
CA GLY A 137 -3.87 14.39 -10.87
C GLY A 137 -3.14 13.60 -9.76
N LEU A 138 -3.61 13.72 -8.51
CA LEU A 138 -2.98 13.07 -7.38
C LEU A 138 -3.45 11.62 -7.20
N ARG A 139 -2.54 10.76 -6.73
CA ARG A 139 -2.96 9.46 -6.22
C ARG A 139 -3.71 9.64 -4.89
N ILE A 140 -4.65 8.74 -4.62
CA ILE A 140 -5.45 8.81 -3.39
C ILE A 140 -4.58 8.91 -2.12
N SER A 141 -3.49 8.15 -2.07
CA SER A 141 -2.55 8.17 -0.94
C SER A 141 -1.77 9.48 -0.81
N GLU A 142 -1.53 10.19 -1.92
CA GLU A 142 -0.87 11.49 -1.94
C GLU A 142 -1.83 12.57 -1.42
N GLY A 143 -3.05 12.61 -1.93
CA GLY A 143 -4.07 13.56 -1.45
C GLY A 143 -4.38 13.37 0.03
N LEU A 144 -4.53 12.13 0.51
CA LEU A 144 -4.81 11.84 1.92
C LEU A 144 -3.67 12.24 2.88
N ARG A 145 -2.43 12.33 2.39
CA ARG A 145 -1.26 12.74 3.18
C ARG A 145 -0.92 14.21 3.09
N LEU A 146 -1.67 14.97 2.29
CA LEU A 146 -1.41 16.36 2.04
C LEU A 146 -1.42 17.17 3.35
N GLU A 147 -0.34 17.89 3.58
CA GLU A 147 -0.16 18.77 4.73
C GLU A 147 -0.34 20.24 4.35
N VAL A 148 -0.67 21.06 5.34
CA VAL A 148 -0.83 22.52 5.13
C VAL A 148 0.49 23.12 4.63
N GLY A 149 1.62 22.70 5.20
CA GLY A 149 2.96 23.15 4.81
C GLY A 149 3.44 22.69 3.43
N ASP A 150 2.70 21.79 2.78
CA ASP A 150 3.02 21.36 1.41
C ASP A 150 2.51 22.34 0.34
N ILE A 151 1.63 23.28 0.74
CA ILE A 151 1.00 24.23 -0.17
C ILE A 151 1.85 25.51 -0.25
N ASP A 152 2.50 25.71 -1.37
CA ASP A 152 3.23 26.94 -1.72
C ASP A 152 2.29 27.85 -2.51
N ALA A 153 1.58 28.71 -1.77
CA ALA A 153 0.58 29.62 -2.37
C ALA A 153 1.24 30.71 -3.23
N ASP A 154 2.45 31.15 -2.90
CA ASP A 154 3.14 32.21 -3.63
C ASP A 154 3.57 31.73 -5.02
N ARG A 155 3.94 30.45 -5.13
CA ARG A 155 4.34 29.85 -6.41
C ARG A 155 3.24 28.98 -7.03
N MET A 156 2.05 28.98 -6.43
CA MET A 156 0.89 28.18 -6.89
C MET A 156 1.27 26.73 -7.22
N ARG A 157 1.88 26.05 -6.27
CA ARG A 157 2.31 24.65 -6.39
C ARG A 157 2.17 23.90 -5.07
N VAL A 158 2.14 22.58 -5.16
CA VAL A 158 2.05 21.67 -4.00
C VAL A 158 3.20 20.71 -4.02
N HIS A 159 3.85 20.54 -2.88
CA HIS A 159 4.91 19.56 -2.68
C HIS A 159 4.30 18.19 -2.35
N ILE A 160 4.48 17.20 -3.22
CA ILE A 160 4.04 15.83 -3.00
C ILE A 160 5.23 15.03 -2.51
N ARG A 161 5.18 14.69 -1.23
CA ARG A 161 6.24 13.92 -0.55
C ARG A 161 6.02 12.42 -0.72
N ASP A 162 7.11 11.66 -0.70
CA ASP A 162 7.11 10.18 -0.76
C ASP A 162 6.22 9.62 -1.88
N ALA A 163 6.26 10.22 -3.07
CA ALA A 163 5.57 9.72 -4.24
C ALA A 163 6.11 8.33 -4.64
N LYS A 164 5.57 7.71 -5.68
CA LYS A 164 5.99 6.38 -6.12
C LYS A 164 7.51 6.31 -6.33
N GLY A 165 8.18 5.43 -5.58
CA GLY A 165 9.65 5.29 -5.60
C GLY A 165 10.37 6.20 -4.62
N ASN A 166 9.69 6.73 -3.61
CA ASN A 166 10.24 7.61 -2.58
C ASN A 166 10.87 8.89 -3.16
N LYS A 167 10.24 9.43 -4.22
CA LYS A 167 10.67 10.65 -4.90
C LYS A 167 9.67 11.75 -4.66
N ASP A 168 10.15 12.91 -4.27
CA ASP A 168 9.33 14.10 -4.15
C ASP A 168 9.09 14.74 -5.51
N ARG A 169 7.94 15.40 -5.65
CA ARG A 169 7.64 16.21 -6.82
C ARG A 169 6.75 17.41 -6.48
N PHE A 170 6.85 18.44 -7.27
CA PHE A 170 5.90 19.54 -7.26
C PHE A 170 4.81 19.33 -8.31
N VAL A 171 3.58 19.72 -7.93
CA VAL A 171 2.42 19.69 -8.82
C VAL A 171 1.84 21.11 -8.87
N PRO A 172 1.45 21.64 -10.04
CA PRO A 172 0.75 22.92 -10.13
C PRO A 172 -0.51 22.93 -9.28
N LEU A 173 -0.79 24.04 -8.61
CA LEU A 173 -1.98 24.25 -7.81
C LEU A 173 -2.95 25.19 -8.57
N PRO A 174 -4.04 24.68 -9.15
CA PRO A 174 -5.02 25.55 -9.79
C PRO A 174 -5.67 26.50 -8.78
N VAL A 175 -5.94 27.73 -9.19
CA VAL A 175 -6.52 28.78 -8.32
C VAL A 175 -7.81 28.31 -7.63
N ASN A 176 -8.70 27.73 -8.39
CA ASN A 176 -9.96 27.19 -7.85
C ASN A 176 -9.73 26.11 -6.80
N THR A 177 -8.70 25.26 -6.99
CA THR A 177 -8.34 24.20 -6.03
C THR A 177 -7.78 24.82 -4.75
N TYR A 178 -6.92 25.82 -4.85
CA TYR A 178 -6.42 26.56 -3.71
C TYR A 178 -7.54 27.17 -2.87
N GLU A 179 -8.49 27.85 -3.52
CA GLU A 179 -9.63 28.44 -2.83
C GLU A 179 -10.50 27.40 -2.10
N VAL A 180 -10.79 26.27 -2.77
CA VAL A 180 -11.56 25.16 -2.18
C VAL A 180 -10.83 24.59 -0.96
N LEU A 181 -9.52 24.30 -1.08
CA LEU A 181 -8.72 23.82 0.03
C LEU A 181 -8.65 24.83 1.19
N ARG A 182 -8.48 26.12 0.89
CA ARG A 182 -8.45 27.18 1.89
C ARG A 182 -9.79 27.32 2.62
N ARG A 183 -10.91 27.28 1.91
CA ARG A 183 -12.26 27.30 2.52
C ARG A 183 -12.48 26.07 3.39
N PHE A 184 -12.10 24.90 2.92
CA PHE A 184 -12.22 23.67 3.69
C PHE A 184 -11.35 23.68 4.95
N TRP A 185 -10.10 24.11 4.85
CA TRP A 185 -9.18 24.20 5.99
C TRP A 185 -9.71 25.16 7.07
N ARG A 186 -10.32 26.29 6.68
CA ARG A 186 -10.90 27.26 7.63
C ARG A 186 -11.99 26.67 8.53
N ILE A 187 -12.64 25.59 8.14
CA ILE A 187 -13.70 24.92 8.92
C ILE A 187 -13.11 24.13 10.08
N HIS A 188 -12.01 23.42 9.86
CA HIS A 188 -11.42 22.54 10.88
C HIS A 188 -10.13 23.08 11.50
N ARG A 189 -9.43 23.99 10.83
CA ARG A 189 -8.19 24.66 11.26
C ARG A 189 -7.13 23.73 11.84
N HIS A 190 -7.01 22.51 11.29
CA HIS A 190 -5.99 21.56 11.75
C HIS A 190 -4.60 22.09 11.42
N PRO A 191 -3.62 22.10 12.39
CA PRO A 191 -2.33 22.75 12.18
C PRO A 191 -1.47 22.09 11.10
N SER A 192 -1.59 20.77 10.92
CA SER A 192 -0.71 20.03 10.02
C SER A 192 -1.41 19.45 8.80
N PHE A 193 -2.66 18.97 8.90
CA PHE A 193 -3.30 18.19 7.83
C PHE A 193 -4.42 18.92 7.13
N ILE A 194 -4.45 18.82 5.80
CA ILE A 194 -5.59 19.29 4.99
C ILE A 194 -6.80 18.38 5.19
N PHE A 195 -6.59 17.04 5.29
CA PHE A 195 -7.64 16.05 5.49
C PHE A 195 -7.43 15.29 6.82
N PRO A 196 -7.75 15.91 7.98
CA PRO A 196 -7.59 15.27 9.28
C PRO A 196 -8.66 14.21 9.52
N ASN A 197 -8.30 13.13 10.24
CA ASN A 197 -9.27 12.15 10.72
C ASN A 197 -9.96 12.67 12.00
N ARG A 198 -11.27 12.86 11.95
CA ARG A 198 -12.06 13.37 13.08
C ARG A 198 -11.99 12.53 14.37
N LYS A 199 -11.77 11.22 14.26
CA LYS A 199 -11.83 10.31 15.43
C LYS A 199 -10.52 10.19 16.21
N ARG A 200 -9.34 10.56 15.64
CA ARG A 200 -8.04 10.29 16.28
C ARG A 200 -6.96 11.36 16.08
N GLY A 201 -7.25 12.52 15.48
CA GLY A 201 -6.18 13.48 15.12
C GLY A 201 -5.12 12.93 14.15
N LEU A 202 -5.34 11.73 13.60
CA LEU A 202 -4.46 11.03 12.67
C LEU A 202 -4.86 11.34 11.23
N LYS A 203 -3.94 11.15 10.29
CA LYS A 203 -4.20 11.25 8.84
C LYS A 203 -5.38 10.37 8.43
N LEU A 204 -6.27 10.85 7.55
CA LEU A 204 -7.36 10.05 6.93
C LEU A 204 -6.84 8.76 6.26
N ALA A 205 -5.55 8.72 5.90
CA ALA A 205 -4.88 7.57 5.29
C ALA A 205 -5.05 6.23 6.05
N HIS A 206 -5.34 6.25 7.35
CA HIS A 206 -5.57 5.03 8.13
C HIS A 206 -6.97 4.44 7.96
N LEU A 207 -7.93 5.16 7.36
CA LEU A 207 -9.29 4.64 7.13
C LEU A 207 -9.45 3.97 5.76
N ALA A 208 -8.64 4.35 4.77
CA ALA A 208 -8.77 3.82 3.42
C ALA A 208 -8.33 2.35 3.28
N THR A 209 -7.60 1.80 4.25
CA THR A 209 -7.13 0.41 4.23
C THR A 209 -8.06 -0.57 4.94
N SER A 210 -9.04 -0.09 5.72
CA SER A 210 -9.94 -0.96 6.51
C SER A 210 -11.38 -1.05 5.99
N SER A 211 -11.74 -0.27 4.95
CA SER A 211 -13.12 -0.20 4.44
C SER A 211 -13.31 -0.78 3.03
N PHE A 212 -12.28 -1.42 2.47
CA PHE A 212 -12.33 -2.11 1.17
C PHE A 212 -11.83 -3.58 1.30
N ALA A 213 -12.08 -4.21 2.44
CA ALA A 213 -11.94 -5.66 2.62
C ALA A 213 -13.34 -6.25 2.82
#